data_3aff8e4a38e45cd6c228bf74bafd45c4
#
_entry.id   3aff8e4a38e45cd6c228bf74bafd45c4
#
_cell.length_a   1.000
_cell.length_b   1.000
_cell.length_c   1.000
_cell.angle_alpha   90.00
_cell.angle_beta   90.00
_cell.angle_gamma   90.00
#
_symmetry.space_group_name_H-M   'P 1'
#
loop_
_entity.id
_entity.type
_entity.pdbx_description
1 polymer ?
#
loop_
_entity_poly.entity_id
_entity_poly.type
_entity_poly.pdbx_seq_one_letter_code
_entity_poly.pdbx_strand_id
1 'polypeptide(L)'
;MFLLAVKARIVASAMKVMGLEELDGSPTRYTYPKDASRFDKTIKHVHLRNLASQIVDRFIVDDQSYNAIINHALEDNERQELRRAEMTADGRFLCRHDGCNKTFRHDGQHRRNHERVAHGLIPADHPEPTSTLIPQSEQLDDMFNYQCSLMDHGLLYMNFTDAIAEGDGDRIMRCWKFLLLHFYSDQGSTKYAVEALYLQLQQQALLSPRQAYRQHWNRSVNNRGRCGKNVPLDLDVEHDNNNIKEGIRKLGPNLTIASVSRCARMLPIARRTLDVVAKECNLMRRSGKHFVRTFRNDLSKLVDQLIEENALSETQGRRYKCFKGFPRSPLSNLRMGKLCQWINKHKYDIQIGRKAR
;
A
#
# COMPACT_ATOMS: atom_id res chain seq x y z
N MET A 1 8.52 16.34 -4.39
CA MET A 1 9.74 15.80 -3.73
C MET A 1 9.74 14.26 -3.65
N PHE A 2 8.77 13.61 -2.99
CA PHE A 2 8.76 12.14 -2.83
C PHE A 2 8.95 11.37 -4.16
N LEU A 3 8.11 11.64 -5.17
CA LEU A 3 8.21 10.97 -6.47
C LEU A 3 9.57 11.18 -7.17
N LEU A 4 10.19 12.34 -6.98
CA LEU A 4 11.51 12.59 -7.53
C LEU A 4 12.57 11.71 -6.85
N ALA A 5 12.48 11.58 -5.52
CA ALA A 5 13.36 10.71 -4.75
C ALA A 5 13.22 9.23 -5.14
N VAL A 6 11.99 8.77 -5.39
CA VAL A 6 11.74 7.40 -5.90
C VAL A 6 12.32 7.21 -7.30
N LYS A 7 12.08 8.17 -8.21
CA LYS A 7 12.63 8.13 -9.58
C LYS A 7 14.15 8.09 -9.58
N ALA A 8 14.80 8.87 -8.72
CA ALA A 8 16.26 8.86 -8.60
C ALA A 8 16.79 7.48 -8.23
N ARG A 9 16.13 6.79 -7.29
CA ARG A 9 16.50 5.43 -6.89
C ARG A 9 16.29 4.40 -7.99
N ILE A 10 15.19 4.51 -8.73
CA ILE A 10 14.94 3.63 -9.88
C ILE A 10 16.02 3.83 -10.94
N VAL A 11 16.39 5.08 -11.25
CA VAL A 11 17.44 5.39 -12.22
C VAL A 11 18.79 4.88 -11.74
N ALA A 12 19.18 5.15 -10.49
CA ALA A 12 20.42 4.66 -9.92
C ALA A 12 20.48 3.12 -9.86
N SER A 13 19.35 2.45 -9.56
CA SER A 13 19.25 0.98 -9.62
C SER A 13 19.41 0.46 -11.04
N ALA A 14 18.81 1.13 -12.04
CA ALA A 14 18.97 0.79 -13.44
C ALA A 14 20.44 0.95 -13.88
N MET A 15 21.09 2.04 -13.51
CA MET A 15 22.53 2.27 -13.78
C MET A 15 23.38 1.15 -13.20
N LYS A 16 23.09 0.73 -11.97
CA LYS A 16 23.83 -0.37 -11.34
C LYS A 16 23.61 -1.71 -12.02
N VAL A 17 22.39 -2.02 -12.48
CA VAL A 17 22.10 -3.22 -13.26
C VAL A 17 22.82 -3.19 -14.60
N MET A 18 22.83 -2.03 -15.26
CA MET A 18 23.45 -1.83 -16.55
C MET A 18 24.98 -1.66 -16.48
N GLY A 19 25.56 -1.50 -15.30
CA GLY A 19 27.00 -1.22 -15.11
C GLY A 19 27.40 0.14 -15.65
N LEU A 20 26.55 1.16 -15.43
CA LEU A 20 26.82 2.56 -15.77
C LEU A 20 27.45 3.26 -14.56
N GLU A 21 28.52 3.98 -14.77
CA GLU A 21 29.15 4.84 -13.77
C GLU A 21 28.57 6.26 -13.81
N GLU A 22 28.22 6.73 -14.99
CA GLU A 22 27.64 8.04 -15.22
C GLU A 22 26.32 7.93 -16.03
N LEU A 23 25.41 8.90 -15.85
CA LEU A 23 24.11 8.92 -16.53
C LEU A 23 24.20 8.93 -18.06
N ASP A 24 25.20 9.58 -18.61
CA ASP A 24 25.44 9.69 -20.05
C ASP A 24 26.49 8.65 -20.55
N GLY A 25 26.89 7.73 -19.68
CA GLY A 25 27.84 6.67 -19.98
C GLY A 25 27.28 5.57 -20.88
N SER A 26 28.16 4.69 -21.36
CA SER A 26 27.77 3.50 -22.14
C SER A 26 27.60 2.30 -21.21
N PRO A 27 26.47 1.54 -21.33
CA PRO A 27 26.24 0.39 -20.48
C PRO A 27 27.24 -0.73 -20.78
N THR A 28 27.81 -1.29 -19.72
CA THR A 28 28.73 -2.46 -19.78
C THR A 28 27.96 -3.77 -19.71
N ARG A 29 26.79 -3.75 -19.12
CA ARG A 29 25.89 -4.89 -18.98
C ARG A 29 24.50 -4.50 -19.47
N TYR A 30 23.65 -5.46 -19.79
CA TYR A 30 22.27 -5.21 -20.22
C TYR A 30 22.19 -4.19 -21.34
N THR A 31 23.05 -4.34 -22.35
CA THR A 31 23.09 -3.45 -23.50
C THR A 31 21.85 -3.62 -24.37
N TYR A 32 21.40 -2.54 -24.96
CA TYR A 32 20.34 -2.61 -25.98
C TYR A 32 20.84 -3.41 -27.19
N PRO A 33 20.01 -4.30 -27.79
CA PRO A 33 20.43 -5.09 -28.95
C PRO A 33 20.93 -4.21 -30.09
N LYS A 34 22.15 -4.46 -30.59
CA LYS A 34 22.80 -3.65 -31.62
C LYS A 34 22.06 -3.70 -32.96
N ASP A 35 21.43 -4.85 -33.26
CA ASP A 35 20.68 -5.10 -34.49
C ASP A 35 19.26 -4.59 -34.45
N ALA A 36 18.82 -4.06 -33.30
CA ALA A 36 17.48 -3.53 -33.18
C ALA A 36 17.36 -2.16 -33.83
N SER A 37 16.39 -2.03 -34.73
CA SER A 37 16.02 -0.72 -35.27
C SER A 37 15.73 0.26 -34.14
N ARG A 38 16.25 1.48 -34.22
CA ARG A 38 15.96 2.55 -33.26
C ARG A 38 14.47 2.83 -33.08
N PHE A 39 13.65 2.39 -33.99
CA PHE A 39 12.20 2.63 -34.06
C PHE A 39 11.36 1.42 -33.65
N ASP A 40 11.97 0.26 -33.39
CA ASP A 40 11.21 -0.91 -32.95
C ASP A 40 10.76 -0.77 -31.51
N LYS A 41 9.47 -0.42 -31.36
CA LYS A 41 8.82 -0.24 -30.07
C LYS A 41 8.74 -1.54 -29.28
N THR A 42 8.57 -2.68 -29.95
CA THR A 42 8.41 -3.99 -29.32
C THR A 42 9.72 -4.40 -28.63
N ILE A 43 10.84 -4.28 -29.32
CA ILE A 43 12.15 -4.59 -28.76
C ILE A 43 12.48 -3.68 -27.59
N LYS A 44 12.17 -2.39 -27.70
CA LYS A 44 12.33 -1.43 -26.59
C LYS A 44 11.50 -1.83 -25.37
N HIS A 45 10.24 -2.20 -25.58
CA HIS A 45 9.39 -2.63 -24.47
C HIS A 45 9.89 -3.89 -23.79
N VAL A 46 10.33 -4.89 -24.57
CA VAL A 46 10.91 -6.12 -24.02
C VAL A 46 12.18 -5.82 -23.21
N HIS A 47 13.08 -4.99 -23.77
CA HIS A 47 14.30 -4.60 -23.08
C HIS A 47 14.02 -3.86 -21.77
N LEU A 48 13.12 -2.86 -21.77
CA LEU A 48 12.74 -2.12 -20.57
C LEU A 48 12.04 -3.01 -19.53
N ARG A 49 11.20 -3.95 -20.00
CA ARG A 49 10.54 -4.92 -19.09
C ARG A 49 11.57 -5.81 -18.40
N ASN A 50 12.53 -6.34 -19.16
CA ASN A 50 13.58 -7.18 -18.61
C ASN A 50 14.47 -6.41 -17.62
N LEU A 51 14.81 -5.16 -17.92
CA LEU A 51 15.55 -4.28 -17.01
C LEU A 51 14.73 -4.01 -15.74
N ALA A 52 13.45 -3.71 -15.87
CA ALA A 52 12.56 -3.49 -14.73
C ALA A 52 12.44 -4.74 -13.85
N SER A 53 12.34 -5.94 -14.47
CA SER A 53 12.34 -7.21 -13.71
C SER A 53 13.61 -7.37 -12.88
N GLN A 54 14.78 -7.12 -13.48
CA GLN A 54 16.05 -7.19 -12.76
C GLN A 54 16.16 -6.20 -11.60
N ILE A 55 15.57 -5.01 -11.75
CA ILE A 55 15.52 -4.02 -10.66
C ILE A 55 14.62 -4.53 -9.53
N VAL A 56 13.44 -5.06 -9.88
CA VAL A 56 12.49 -5.60 -8.89
C VAL A 56 13.11 -6.77 -8.15
N ASP A 57 13.65 -7.76 -8.86
CA ASP A 57 14.23 -8.97 -8.28
C ASP A 57 15.42 -8.64 -7.35
N ARG A 58 16.23 -7.65 -7.70
CA ARG A 58 17.43 -7.32 -6.93
C ARG A 58 17.17 -6.39 -5.75
N PHE A 59 16.26 -5.42 -5.89
CA PHE A 59 16.12 -4.34 -4.90
C PHE A 59 14.78 -4.35 -4.16
N ILE A 60 13.73 -4.95 -4.73
CA ILE A 60 12.39 -4.93 -4.13
C ILE A 60 12.05 -6.28 -3.50
N VAL A 61 12.23 -7.36 -4.25
CA VAL A 61 11.93 -8.70 -3.74
C VAL A 61 12.95 -9.09 -2.67
N ASP A 62 12.43 -9.45 -1.52
CA ASP A 62 13.21 -10.00 -0.41
C ASP A 62 12.69 -11.40 -0.08
N ASP A 63 13.24 -12.38 -0.77
CA ASP A 63 12.81 -13.80 -0.64
C ASP A 63 12.91 -14.31 0.80
N GLN A 64 13.87 -13.83 1.58
CA GLN A 64 14.02 -14.24 2.97
C GLN A 64 12.85 -13.75 3.82
N SER A 65 12.46 -12.48 3.68
CA SER A 65 11.30 -11.92 4.38
C SER A 65 10.00 -12.57 3.93
N TYR A 66 9.81 -12.81 2.64
CA TYR A 66 8.60 -13.47 2.12
C TYR A 66 8.51 -14.91 2.59
N ASN A 67 9.59 -15.69 2.53
CA ASN A 67 9.63 -17.07 3.03
C ASN A 67 9.36 -17.13 4.54
N ALA A 68 9.90 -16.20 5.32
CA ALA A 68 9.60 -16.09 6.75
C ALA A 68 8.12 -15.84 7.00
N ILE A 69 7.48 -14.92 6.27
CA ILE A 69 6.05 -14.63 6.37
C ILE A 69 5.22 -15.89 6.02
N ILE A 70 5.57 -16.61 4.96
CA ILE A 70 4.88 -17.82 4.52
C ILE A 70 5.03 -18.92 5.57
N ASN A 71 6.23 -19.18 6.07
CA ASN A 71 6.48 -20.18 7.09
C ASN A 71 5.70 -19.89 8.38
N HIS A 72 5.70 -18.65 8.84
CA HIS A 72 4.87 -18.25 9.98
C HIS A 72 3.38 -18.43 9.73
N ALA A 73 2.91 -18.17 8.51
CA ALA A 73 1.50 -18.38 8.17
C ALA A 73 1.14 -19.89 8.21
N LEU A 74 2.02 -20.75 7.73
CA LEU A 74 1.83 -22.20 7.78
C LEU A 74 1.81 -22.71 9.24
N GLU A 75 2.78 -22.30 10.05
CA GLU A 75 2.84 -22.63 11.47
C GLU A 75 1.60 -22.14 12.25
N ASP A 76 1.12 -20.93 11.97
CA ASP A 76 -0.08 -20.39 12.58
C ASP A 76 -1.33 -21.19 12.15
N ASN A 77 -1.39 -21.62 10.90
CA ASN A 77 -2.49 -22.46 10.41
C ASN A 77 -2.50 -23.83 11.08
N GLU A 78 -1.36 -24.49 11.15
CA GLU A 78 -1.21 -25.78 11.86
C GLU A 78 -1.62 -25.66 13.34
N ARG A 79 -1.20 -24.61 14.03
CA ARG A 79 -1.63 -24.36 15.41
C ARG A 79 -3.14 -24.14 15.52
N GLN A 80 -3.76 -23.47 14.54
CA GLN A 80 -5.21 -23.28 14.53
C GLN A 80 -5.96 -24.60 14.28
N GLU A 81 -5.43 -25.48 13.42
CA GLU A 81 -6.01 -26.80 13.17
C GLU A 81 -5.91 -27.67 14.40
N LEU A 82 -4.77 -27.70 15.08
CA LEU A 82 -4.61 -28.41 16.35
C LEU A 82 -5.58 -27.90 17.43
N ARG A 83 -5.74 -26.58 17.53
CA ARG A 83 -6.74 -25.99 18.45
C ARG A 83 -8.17 -26.35 18.09
N ARG A 84 -8.51 -26.43 16.80
CA ARG A 84 -9.83 -26.87 16.36
C ARG A 84 -10.10 -28.34 16.70
N ALA A 85 -9.09 -29.19 16.59
CA ALA A 85 -9.19 -30.59 16.96
C ALA A 85 -9.44 -30.78 18.47
N GLU A 86 -9.02 -29.81 19.31
CA GLU A 86 -9.27 -29.80 20.77
C GLU A 86 -10.65 -29.21 21.14
N MET A 87 -11.44 -28.77 20.16
CA MET A 87 -12.75 -28.13 20.39
C MET A 87 -13.90 -29.12 20.14
N THR A 88 -14.94 -29.02 20.99
CA THR A 88 -16.22 -29.68 20.73
C THR A 88 -17.02 -28.98 19.64
N ALA A 89 -18.05 -29.63 19.11
CA ALA A 89 -18.99 -29.03 18.15
C ALA A 89 -19.61 -27.72 18.66
N ASP A 90 -19.77 -27.57 19.98
CA ASP A 90 -20.30 -26.36 20.64
C ASP A 90 -19.23 -25.26 20.83
N GLY A 91 -18.04 -25.42 20.24
CA GLY A 91 -16.97 -24.43 20.32
C GLY A 91 -16.29 -24.30 21.69
N ARG A 92 -16.37 -25.35 22.53
CA ARG A 92 -15.72 -25.40 23.86
C ARG A 92 -14.46 -26.26 23.79
N PHE A 93 -13.45 -25.93 24.55
CA PHE A 93 -12.19 -26.65 24.62
C PHE A 93 -12.30 -27.85 25.56
N LEU A 94 -11.91 -29.03 25.09
CA LEU A 94 -11.80 -30.25 25.92
C LEU A 94 -10.55 -30.19 26.79
N CYS A 95 -10.60 -30.84 27.95
CA CYS A 95 -9.41 -31.16 28.70
C CYS A 95 -8.47 -32.07 27.88
N ARG A 96 -7.16 -31.83 27.93
CA ARG A 96 -6.15 -32.61 27.19
C ARG A 96 -5.87 -33.97 27.78
N HIS A 97 -6.43 -34.29 28.95
CA HIS A 97 -6.29 -35.59 29.56
C HIS A 97 -7.29 -36.59 28.97
N ASP A 98 -6.77 -37.71 28.48
CA ASP A 98 -7.61 -38.78 27.93
C ASP A 98 -8.58 -39.31 29.00
N GLY A 99 -9.86 -39.32 28.64
CA GLY A 99 -10.92 -39.74 29.54
C GLY A 99 -11.53 -38.64 30.39
N CYS A 100 -11.07 -37.41 30.31
CA CYS A 100 -11.68 -36.26 30.98
C CYS A 100 -12.65 -35.51 30.06
N ASN A 101 -13.94 -35.54 30.35
CA ASN A 101 -14.99 -34.88 29.55
C ASN A 101 -15.24 -33.42 29.93
N LYS A 102 -14.36 -32.81 30.76
CA LYS A 102 -14.54 -31.42 31.18
C LYS A 102 -14.23 -30.45 30.05
N THR A 103 -15.15 -29.51 29.83
CA THR A 103 -15.04 -28.50 28.76
C THR A 103 -14.88 -27.11 29.32
N PHE A 104 -14.17 -26.25 28.60
CA PHE A 104 -13.86 -24.87 28.98
C PHE A 104 -14.28 -23.92 27.85
N ARG A 105 -14.75 -22.73 28.21
CA ARG A 105 -15.16 -21.71 27.24
C ARG A 105 -13.96 -21.12 26.49
N HIS A 106 -12.79 -21.09 27.12
CA HIS A 106 -11.55 -20.51 26.57
C HIS A 106 -10.38 -21.42 26.87
N ASP A 107 -9.42 -21.51 25.95
CA ASP A 107 -8.11 -22.12 26.18
C ASP A 107 -7.25 -21.16 27.01
N GLY A 108 -7.52 -21.12 28.30
CA GLY A 108 -6.93 -20.14 29.21
C GLY A 108 -6.51 -20.77 30.55
N GLN A 109 -6.24 -19.91 31.51
CA GLN A 109 -5.70 -20.30 32.82
C GLN A 109 -6.60 -21.29 33.59
N HIS A 110 -7.93 -21.21 33.42
CA HIS A 110 -8.85 -22.15 34.04
C HIS A 110 -8.70 -23.60 33.52
N ARG A 111 -8.51 -23.77 32.20
CA ARG A 111 -8.22 -25.07 31.61
C ARG A 111 -6.88 -25.60 32.09
N ARG A 112 -5.81 -24.80 32.03
CA ARG A 112 -4.46 -25.17 32.46
C ARG A 112 -4.40 -25.50 33.97
N ASN A 113 -5.10 -24.74 34.83
CA ASN A 113 -5.18 -25.04 36.24
C ASN A 113 -5.90 -26.37 36.52
N HIS A 114 -7.00 -26.64 35.80
CA HIS A 114 -7.66 -27.93 35.93
C HIS A 114 -6.75 -29.07 35.47
N GLU A 115 -6.10 -28.96 34.34
CA GLU A 115 -5.18 -29.95 33.79
C GLU A 115 -4.01 -30.24 34.76
N ARG A 116 -3.48 -29.18 35.36
CA ARG A 116 -2.41 -29.30 36.36
C ARG A 116 -2.89 -29.92 37.67
N VAL A 117 -4.01 -29.43 38.23
CA VAL A 117 -4.46 -29.84 39.57
C VAL A 117 -5.15 -31.19 39.53
N ALA A 118 -5.99 -31.45 38.54
CA ALA A 118 -6.76 -32.71 38.48
C ALA A 118 -6.00 -33.86 37.82
N HIS A 119 -5.06 -33.58 36.94
CA HIS A 119 -4.40 -34.59 36.10
C HIS A 119 -2.86 -34.53 36.17
N GLY A 120 -2.29 -33.61 36.91
CA GLY A 120 -0.83 -33.45 36.97
C GLY A 120 -0.16 -33.10 35.65
N LEU A 121 -0.94 -32.71 34.65
CA LEU A 121 -0.40 -32.30 33.34
C LEU A 121 0.35 -30.97 33.54
N ILE A 122 1.64 -31.00 33.33
CA ILE A 122 2.43 -29.78 33.17
C ILE A 122 2.09 -29.26 31.79
N PRO A 123 1.45 -28.08 31.64
CA PRO A 123 1.27 -27.50 30.34
C PRO A 123 2.66 -27.40 29.72
N ALA A 124 2.86 -28.03 28.57
CA ALA A 124 4.00 -27.68 27.75
C ALA A 124 3.85 -26.16 27.55
N ASP A 125 4.77 -25.40 28.14
CA ASP A 125 4.92 -24.00 27.78
C ASP A 125 5.06 -24.00 26.26
N HIS A 126 3.93 -23.70 25.59
CA HIS A 126 4.06 -23.27 24.21
C HIS A 126 4.85 -21.97 24.32
N PRO A 127 6.13 -21.98 23.96
CA PRO A 127 6.86 -20.75 23.92
C PRO A 127 5.99 -19.82 23.09
N GLU A 128 5.54 -18.72 23.67
CA GLU A 128 5.14 -17.58 22.87
C GLU A 128 6.24 -17.48 21.80
N PRO A 129 5.91 -17.44 20.51
CA PRO A 129 6.94 -17.37 19.50
C PRO A 129 7.76 -16.11 19.74
N THR A 130 8.78 -16.23 20.57
CA THR A 130 9.92 -15.34 20.65
C THR A 130 10.81 -15.59 19.44
N SER A 131 10.24 -15.60 18.30
CA SER A 131 11.02 -15.47 17.09
C SER A 131 10.74 -14.11 16.49
N THR A 132 11.22 -13.11 17.14
CA THR A 132 11.93 -12.11 16.40
C THR A 132 13.11 -12.84 15.74
N LEU A 133 12.91 -13.36 14.55
CA LEU A 133 13.99 -13.49 13.58
C LEU A 133 14.38 -12.05 13.22
N ILE A 134 14.87 -11.32 14.21
CA ILE A 134 15.71 -10.17 13.95
C ILE A 134 16.99 -10.81 13.46
N PRO A 135 17.34 -10.70 12.15
CA PRO A 135 18.69 -11.05 11.69
C PRO A 135 19.62 -10.35 12.67
N GLN A 136 20.66 -11.06 13.13
CA GLN A 136 21.57 -10.53 14.13
C GLN A 136 21.85 -9.07 13.80
N SER A 137 21.46 -8.17 14.67
CA SER A 137 21.34 -6.73 14.37
C SER A 137 22.65 -6.13 13.84
N GLU A 138 23.76 -6.81 14.02
CA GLU A 138 25.11 -6.39 13.63
C GLU A 138 25.40 -6.52 12.12
N GLN A 139 24.62 -7.30 11.36
CA GLN A 139 24.87 -7.54 9.94
C GLN A 139 23.99 -6.71 9.00
N LEU A 140 23.00 -5.98 9.53
CA LEU A 140 22.09 -5.20 8.69
C LEU A 140 22.76 -3.95 8.11
N ASP A 141 22.40 -3.64 6.87
CA ASP A 141 22.70 -2.38 6.20
C ASP A 141 21.48 -1.46 6.22
N ASP A 142 21.42 -0.55 7.19
CA ASP A 142 20.30 0.37 7.35
C ASP A 142 20.09 1.26 6.12
N MET A 143 21.19 1.67 5.47
CA MET A 143 21.13 2.56 4.32
C MET A 143 20.55 1.85 3.10
N PHE A 144 21.05 0.67 2.77
CA PHE A 144 20.54 -0.13 1.66
C PHE A 144 19.08 -0.53 1.87
N ASN A 145 18.76 -1.01 3.07
CA ASN A 145 17.40 -1.40 3.44
C ASN A 145 16.41 -0.24 3.30
N TYR A 146 16.81 0.96 3.74
CA TYR A 146 15.99 2.16 3.57
C TYR A 146 15.73 2.47 2.09
N GLN A 147 16.74 2.36 1.22
CA GLN A 147 16.56 2.62 -0.21
C GLN A 147 15.59 1.60 -0.85
N CYS A 148 15.73 0.32 -0.52
CA CYS A 148 14.86 -0.75 -1.00
C CYS A 148 13.41 -0.54 -0.55
N SER A 149 13.20 -0.30 0.75
CA SER A 149 11.86 -0.05 1.31
C SER A 149 11.20 1.20 0.72
N LEU A 150 11.97 2.28 0.50
CA LEU A 150 11.44 3.48 -0.14
C LEU A 150 11.04 3.25 -1.60
N MET A 151 11.77 2.41 -2.33
CA MET A 151 11.40 2.03 -3.69
C MET A 151 10.12 1.18 -3.71
N ASP A 152 9.99 0.21 -2.81
CA ASP A 152 8.80 -0.64 -2.70
C ASP A 152 7.53 0.22 -2.49
N HIS A 153 7.52 1.05 -1.44
CA HIS A 153 6.43 1.98 -1.20
C HIS A 153 6.19 2.95 -2.37
N GLY A 154 7.29 3.44 -2.95
CA GLY A 154 7.23 4.39 -4.06
C GLY A 154 6.63 3.79 -5.32
N LEU A 155 6.97 2.56 -5.67
CA LEU A 155 6.41 1.85 -6.82
C LEU A 155 4.93 1.53 -6.62
N LEU A 156 4.54 1.10 -5.42
CA LEU A 156 3.12 0.89 -5.08
C LEU A 156 2.33 2.19 -5.21
N TYR A 157 2.85 3.31 -4.68
CA TYR A 157 2.22 4.62 -4.80
C TYR A 157 2.13 5.10 -6.25
N MET A 158 3.20 4.93 -7.05
CA MET A 158 3.19 5.29 -8.47
C MET A 158 2.17 4.47 -9.25
N ASN A 159 2.08 3.16 -9.00
CA ASN A 159 1.11 2.29 -9.62
C ASN A 159 -0.34 2.68 -9.24
N PHE A 160 -0.56 3.02 -7.98
CA PHE A 160 -1.87 3.46 -7.50
C PHE A 160 -2.31 4.79 -8.13
N THR A 161 -1.43 5.78 -8.16
CA THR A 161 -1.73 7.10 -8.76
C THR A 161 -1.92 7.02 -10.27
N ASP A 162 -1.15 6.17 -10.95
CA ASP A 162 -1.32 5.91 -12.37
C ASP A 162 -2.64 5.19 -12.68
N ALA A 163 -3.01 4.20 -11.86
CA ALA A 163 -4.29 3.51 -11.97
C ALA A 163 -5.49 4.47 -11.82
N ILE A 164 -5.39 5.44 -10.91
CA ILE A 164 -6.41 6.49 -10.77
C ILE A 164 -6.45 7.37 -12.01
N ALA A 165 -5.28 7.81 -12.50
CA ALA A 165 -5.19 8.68 -13.67
C ALA A 165 -5.79 8.02 -14.92
N GLU A 166 -5.60 6.72 -15.09
CA GLU A 166 -6.18 5.93 -16.18
C GLU A 166 -7.66 5.53 -15.93
N GLY A 167 -8.13 5.60 -14.69
CA GLY A 167 -9.49 5.15 -14.32
C GLY A 167 -9.60 3.62 -14.27
N ASP A 168 -8.49 2.91 -14.05
CA ASP A 168 -8.42 1.46 -14.00
C ASP A 168 -8.87 0.93 -12.64
N GLY A 169 -10.17 0.62 -12.52
CA GLY A 169 -10.79 0.13 -11.29
C GLY A 169 -10.16 -1.18 -10.79
N ASP A 170 -9.81 -2.11 -11.68
CA ASP A 170 -9.18 -3.38 -11.31
C ASP A 170 -7.81 -3.17 -10.66
N ARG A 171 -7.01 -2.32 -11.25
CA ARG A 171 -5.68 -1.99 -10.76
C ARG A 171 -5.75 -1.23 -9.43
N ILE A 172 -6.70 -0.28 -9.31
CA ILE A 172 -6.96 0.43 -8.05
C ILE A 172 -7.29 -0.58 -6.93
N MET A 173 -8.21 -1.53 -7.19
CA MET A 173 -8.61 -2.52 -6.20
C MET A 173 -7.49 -3.49 -5.83
N ARG A 174 -6.62 -3.85 -6.77
CA ARG A 174 -5.40 -4.63 -6.47
C ARG A 174 -4.44 -3.86 -5.59
N CYS A 175 -4.19 -2.59 -5.88
CA CYS A 175 -3.34 -1.74 -5.03
C CYS A 175 -3.88 -1.66 -3.60
N TRP A 176 -5.20 -1.55 -3.41
CA TRP A 176 -5.82 -1.53 -2.08
C TRP A 176 -5.58 -2.80 -1.26
N LYS A 177 -5.43 -3.97 -1.90
CA LYS A 177 -5.07 -5.21 -1.20
C LYS A 177 -3.66 -5.14 -0.62
N PHE A 178 -2.70 -4.62 -1.38
CA PHE A 178 -1.33 -4.43 -0.89
C PHE A 178 -1.27 -3.30 0.15
N LEU A 179 -1.95 -2.19 -0.09
CA LEU A 179 -2.03 -1.08 0.85
C LEU A 179 -2.60 -1.50 2.21
N LEU A 180 -3.56 -2.45 2.24
CA LEU A 180 -4.08 -3.01 3.49
C LEU A 180 -2.94 -3.61 4.32
N LEU A 181 -2.05 -4.39 3.70
CA LEU A 181 -0.93 -5.03 4.38
C LEU A 181 0.04 -3.98 4.95
N HIS A 182 0.37 -2.97 4.16
CA HIS A 182 1.24 -1.87 4.58
C HIS A 182 0.62 -1.06 5.72
N PHE A 183 -0.65 -0.68 5.61
CA PHE A 183 -1.36 0.08 6.66
C PHE A 183 -1.56 -0.71 7.94
N TYR A 184 -1.72 -2.03 7.85
CA TYR A 184 -1.80 -2.90 9.02
C TYR A 184 -0.43 -3.07 9.69
N SER A 185 0.63 -3.19 8.91
CA SER A 185 2.00 -3.32 9.41
C SER A 185 2.50 -2.04 10.09
N ASP A 186 2.02 -0.87 9.64
CA ASP A 186 2.31 0.43 10.24
C ASP A 186 1.30 0.78 11.33
N GLN A 187 1.75 0.77 12.58
CA GLN A 187 0.91 1.01 13.75
C GLN A 187 0.15 2.35 13.73
N GLY A 188 0.70 3.37 13.07
CA GLY A 188 0.07 4.69 12.92
C GLY A 188 -1.08 4.73 11.92
N SER A 189 -1.17 3.75 11.03
CA SER A 189 -2.04 3.74 9.84
C SER A 189 -3.19 2.74 9.91
N THR A 190 -3.45 2.12 11.06
CA THR A 190 -4.44 1.06 11.25
C THR A 190 -5.86 1.44 10.78
N LYS A 191 -6.27 2.71 10.94
CA LYS A 191 -7.56 3.19 10.44
C LYS A 191 -7.71 3.03 8.91
N TYR A 192 -6.64 3.25 8.17
CA TYR A 192 -6.63 3.06 6.71
C TYR A 192 -6.66 1.59 6.32
N ALA A 193 -6.10 0.70 7.16
CA ALA A 193 -6.25 -0.73 6.99
C ALA A 193 -7.71 -1.18 7.15
N VAL A 194 -8.45 -0.62 8.12
CA VAL A 194 -9.90 -0.87 8.27
C VAL A 194 -10.68 -0.40 7.06
N GLU A 195 -10.39 0.80 6.56
CA GLU A 195 -11.03 1.32 5.35
C GLU A 195 -10.73 0.45 4.11
N ALA A 196 -9.49 0.01 3.96
CA ALA A 196 -9.09 -0.90 2.89
C ALA A 196 -9.83 -2.25 2.98
N LEU A 197 -9.96 -2.80 4.20
CA LEU A 197 -10.74 -4.02 4.45
C LEU A 197 -12.22 -3.82 4.13
N TYR A 198 -12.82 -2.72 4.60
CA TYR A 198 -14.21 -2.38 4.33
C TYR A 198 -14.49 -2.27 2.83
N LEU A 199 -13.58 -1.63 2.11
CA LEU A 199 -13.63 -1.51 0.67
C LEU A 199 -13.66 -2.87 -0.04
N GLN A 200 -12.80 -3.81 0.39
CA GLN A 200 -12.78 -5.18 -0.15
C GLN A 200 -14.09 -5.92 0.18
N LEU A 201 -14.60 -5.77 1.41
CA LEU A 201 -15.87 -6.39 1.83
C LEU A 201 -17.07 -5.84 1.05
N GLN A 202 -17.11 -4.53 0.82
CA GLN A 202 -18.14 -3.93 -0.02
C GLN A 202 -18.19 -4.58 -1.40
N GLN A 203 -17.02 -4.75 -2.03
CA GLN A 203 -16.94 -5.32 -3.38
C GLN A 203 -17.31 -6.81 -3.44
N GLN A 204 -16.96 -7.57 -2.41
CA GLN A 204 -17.05 -9.03 -2.45
C GLN A 204 -18.32 -9.60 -1.78
N ALA A 205 -18.88 -8.90 -0.79
CA ALA A 205 -19.92 -9.48 0.06
C ALA A 205 -21.09 -8.56 0.41
N LEU A 206 -20.89 -7.23 0.54
CA LEU A 206 -21.92 -6.35 1.09
C LEU A 206 -22.80 -5.70 0.02
N LEU A 207 -22.26 -5.48 -1.17
CA LEU A 207 -23.00 -4.83 -2.26
C LEU A 207 -23.56 -5.86 -3.24
N SER A 208 -24.70 -5.53 -3.84
CA SER A 208 -25.18 -6.29 -4.98
C SER A 208 -24.19 -6.21 -6.16
N PRO A 209 -24.16 -7.19 -7.07
CA PRO A 209 -23.20 -7.19 -8.19
C PRO A 209 -23.24 -5.88 -9.01
N ARG A 210 -24.43 -5.31 -9.20
CA ARG A 210 -24.60 -4.02 -9.91
C ARG A 210 -23.99 -2.85 -9.13
N GLN A 211 -24.17 -2.81 -7.83
CA GLN A 211 -23.60 -1.74 -6.98
C GLN A 211 -22.09 -1.90 -6.86
N ALA A 212 -21.60 -3.12 -6.68
CA ALA A 212 -20.18 -3.43 -6.65
C ALA A 212 -19.50 -2.99 -7.95
N TYR A 213 -20.07 -3.32 -9.12
CA TYR A 213 -19.61 -2.87 -10.42
C TYR A 213 -19.54 -1.34 -10.52
N ARG A 214 -20.62 -0.64 -10.13
CA ARG A 214 -20.63 0.83 -10.13
C ARG A 214 -19.57 1.42 -9.21
N GLN A 215 -19.44 0.92 -8.00
CA GLN A 215 -18.44 1.39 -7.06
C GLN A 215 -17.01 1.12 -7.57
N HIS A 216 -16.80 0.01 -8.26
CA HIS A 216 -15.52 -0.40 -8.81
C HIS A 216 -15.01 0.59 -9.86
N TRP A 217 -15.87 0.99 -10.80
CA TRP A 217 -15.50 1.83 -11.93
C TRP A 217 -15.70 3.34 -11.70
N ASN A 218 -16.56 3.75 -10.78
CA ASN A 218 -16.87 5.16 -10.52
C ASN A 218 -16.05 5.77 -9.37
N ARG A 219 -14.80 5.34 -9.21
CA ARG A 219 -13.89 5.87 -8.18
C ARG A 219 -13.14 7.11 -8.61
N SER A 220 -13.12 7.36 -9.89
CA SER A 220 -12.45 8.49 -10.49
C SER A 220 -13.37 9.19 -11.49
N VAL A 221 -13.14 10.47 -11.67
CA VAL A 221 -13.88 11.31 -12.63
C VAL A 221 -12.90 11.98 -13.58
N ASN A 222 -13.33 12.15 -14.84
CA ASN A 222 -12.54 12.81 -15.86
C ASN A 222 -13.25 14.09 -16.34
N ASN A 223 -13.10 15.15 -15.58
CA ASN A 223 -13.72 16.44 -15.92
C ASN A 223 -13.15 17.09 -17.17
N ARG A 224 -12.00 16.63 -17.67
CA ARG A 224 -11.30 17.20 -18.84
C ARG A 224 -11.39 16.36 -20.10
N GLY A 225 -11.94 15.13 -20.03
CA GLY A 225 -12.11 14.22 -21.15
C GLY A 225 -10.81 13.75 -21.82
N ARG A 226 -9.66 13.83 -21.16
CA ARG A 226 -8.35 13.43 -21.69
C ARG A 226 -7.86 12.17 -21.01
N CYS A 227 -7.22 11.27 -21.77
CA CYS A 227 -6.56 10.08 -21.22
C CYS A 227 -5.55 10.47 -20.12
N GLY A 228 -5.45 9.67 -19.08
CA GLY A 228 -4.52 9.90 -17.98
C GLY A 228 -4.81 11.16 -17.14
N LYS A 229 -6.05 11.67 -17.16
CA LYS A 229 -6.44 12.91 -16.44
C LYS A 229 -7.62 12.70 -15.49
N ASN A 230 -7.90 11.45 -15.13
CA ASN A 230 -8.84 11.18 -14.07
C ASN A 230 -8.29 11.66 -12.72
N VAL A 231 -9.18 12.10 -11.86
CA VAL A 231 -8.91 12.46 -10.47
C VAL A 231 -9.79 11.59 -9.55
N PRO A 232 -9.36 11.33 -8.30
CA PRO A 232 -10.22 10.64 -7.34
C PRO A 232 -11.54 11.37 -7.15
N LEU A 233 -12.62 10.63 -7.04
CA LEU A 233 -13.97 11.20 -6.88
C LEU A 233 -14.10 12.01 -5.60
N ASP A 234 -13.51 11.57 -4.50
CA ASP A 234 -13.47 12.27 -3.21
C ASP A 234 -12.77 13.62 -3.32
N LEU A 235 -11.67 13.69 -4.06
CA LEU A 235 -10.96 14.95 -4.32
C LEU A 235 -11.82 15.92 -5.14
N ASP A 236 -12.57 15.43 -6.13
CA ASP A 236 -13.50 16.27 -6.92
C ASP A 236 -14.62 16.81 -6.04
N VAL A 237 -15.18 15.97 -5.16
CA VAL A 237 -16.18 16.39 -4.16
C VAL A 237 -15.61 17.40 -3.18
N GLU A 238 -14.35 17.26 -2.75
CA GLU A 238 -13.69 18.26 -1.89
C GLU A 238 -13.53 19.62 -2.59
N HIS A 239 -13.19 19.62 -3.87
CA HIS A 239 -13.14 20.84 -4.66
C HIS A 239 -14.49 21.52 -4.77
N ASP A 240 -15.56 20.75 -4.99
CA ASP A 240 -16.92 21.28 -5.03
C ASP A 240 -17.36 21.81 -3.66
N ASN A 241 -17.05 21.10 -2.58
CA ASN A 241 -17.31 21.56 -1.22
C ASN A 241 -16.59 22.88 -0.90
N ASN A 242 -15.37 23.06 -1.36
CA ASN A 242 -14.64 24.32 -1.18
C ASN A 242 -15.33 25.47 -1.93
N ASN A 243 -15.73 25.24 -3.17
CA ASN A 243 -16.50 26.20 -3.96
C ASN A 243 -17.83 26.58 -3.27
N ILE A 244 -18.55 25.58 -2.73
CA ILE A 244 -19.78 25.81 -1.97
C ILE A 244 -19.50 26.63 -0.71
N LYS A 245 -18.46 26.30 0.05
CA LYS A 245 -18.08 27.08 1.25
C LYS A 245 -17.74 28.53 0.92
N GLU A 246 -17.03 28.77 -0.18
CA GLU A 246 -16.75 30.13 -0.64
C GLU A 246 -18.02 30.89 -1.05
N GLY A 247 -18.93 30.21 -1.77
CA GLY A 247 -20.23 30.76 -2.12
C GLY A 247 -21.06 31.12 -0.89
N ILE A 248 -21.08 30.25 0.12
CA ILE A 248 -21.78 30.50 1.39
C ILE A 248 -21.19 31.69 2.13
N ARG A 249 -19.86 31.81 2.20
CA ARG A 249 -19.19 32.96 2.84
C ARG A 249 -19.59 34.29 2.19
N LYS A 250 -19.87 34.32 0.89
CA LYS A 250 -20.30 35.50 0.14
C LYS A 250 -21.77 35.88 0.38
N LEU A 251 -22.60 34.98 0.95
CA LEU A 251 -23.98 35.28 1.30
C LEU A 251 -24.10 36.24 2.50
N GLY A 252 -23.05 36.36 3.33
CA GLY A 252 -23.03 37.28 4.46
C GLY A 252 -24.22 37.08 5.43
N PRO A 253 -24.94 38.13 5.81
CA PRO A 253 -26.08 38.07 6.73
C PRO A 253 -27.28 37.30 6.17
N ASN A 254 -27.35 37.03 4.87
CA ASN A 254 -28.44 36.33 4.22
C ASN A 254 -28.29 34.77 4.30
N LEU A 255 -27.62 34.31 5.32
CA LEU A 255 -27.33 32.88 5.52
C LEU A 255 -28.58 32.14 6.05
N THR A 256 -29.45 31.70 5.15
CA THR A 256 -30.60 30.83 5.45
C THR A 256 -30.43 29.48 4.76
N ILE A 257 -31.11 28.45 5.26
CA ILE A 257 -31.12 27.10 4.64
C ILE A 257 -31.53 27.20 3.16
N ALA A 258 -32.53 28.04 2.85
CA ALA A 258 -33.00 28.25 1.50
C ALA A 258 -31.96 28.90 0.59
N SER A 259 -31.19 29.90 1.10
CA SER A 259 -30.15 30.57 0.32
C SER A 259 -28.94 29.67 0.12
N VAL A 260 -28.55 28.87 1.13
CA VAL A 260 -27.48 27.86 1.01
C VAL A 260 -27.87 26.77 0.00
N SER A 261 -29.10 26.27 0.07
CA SER A 261 -29.59 25.24 -0.88
C SER A 261 -29.62 25.77 -2.33
N ARG A 262 -30.03 27.01 -2.54
CA ARG A 262 -29.97 27.66 -3.87
C ARG A 262 -28.53 27.79 -4.35
N CYS A 263 -27.63 28.27 -3.50
CA CYS A 263 -26.20 28.41 -3.80
C CYS A 263 -25.61 27.06 -4.21
N ALA A 264 -25.83 26.01 -3.44
CA ALA A 264 -25.35 24.68 -3.73
C ALA A 264 -25.85 24.11 -5.07
N ARG A 265 -27.12 24.39 -5.43
CA ARG A 265 -27.69 23.96 -6.73
C ARG A 265 -27.14 24.77 -7.91
N MET A 266 -26.92 26.06 -7.71
CA MET A 266 -26.48 26.97 -8.78
C MET A 266 -24.97 26.88 -9.07
N LEU A 267 -24.13 26.52 -8.09
CA LEU A 267 -22.70 26.49 -8.22
C LEU A 267 -22.18 25.56 -9.33
N PRO A 268 -22.66 24.31 -9.47
CA PRO A 268 -22.26 23.45 -10.58
C PRO A 268 -22.67 24.01 -11.95
N ILE A 269 -23.82 24.63 -12.03
CA ILE A 269 -24.32 25.25 -13.27
C ILE A 269 -23.46 26.46 -13.63
N ALA A 270 -23.21 27.36 -12.66
CA ALA A 270 -22.37 28.53 -12.85
C ALA A 270 -20.94 28.15 -13.27
N ARG A 271 -20.36 27.11 -12.66
CA ARG A 271 -19.06 26.57 -13.03
C ARG A 271 -19.03 26.11 -14.48
N ARG A 272 -20.01 25.28 -14.91
CA ARG A 272 -20.10 24.84 -16.32
C ARG A 272 -20.26 26.01 -17.28
N THR A 273 -21.10 26.99 -16.94
CA THR A 273 -21.30 28.18 -17.76
C THR A 273 -20.01 28.98 -17.87
N LEU A 274 -19.29 29.21 -16.76
CA LEU A 274 -17.99 29.89 -16.76
C LEU A 274 -16.95 29.13 -17.58
N ASP A 275 -16.91 27.79 -17.49
CA ASP A 275 -16.00 26.98 -18.29
C ASP A 275 -16.29 27.09 -19.78
N VAL A 276 -17.58 27.09 -20.19
CA VAL A 276 -17.98 27.31 -21.58
C VAL A 276 -17.59 28.72 -22.06
N VAL A 277 -17.96 29.74 -21.28
CA VAL A 277 -17.61 31.14 -21.62
C VAL A 277 -16.10 31.31 -21.71
N ALA A 278 -15.34 30.79 -20.76
CA ALA A 278 -13.89 30.87 -20.76
C ALA A 278 -13.27 30.18 -21.97
N LYS A 279 -13.87 29.05 -22.41
CA LYS A 279 -13.47 28.33 -23.62
C LYS A 279 -13.77 29.10 -24.88
N GLU A 280 -14.99 29.61 -25.03
CA GLU A 280 -15.43 30.39 -26.20
C GLU A 280 -14.68 31.73 -26.32
N CYS A 281 -14.43 32.38 -25.19
CA CYS A 281 -13.68 33.64 -25.16
C CYS A 281 -12.15 33.46 -25.21
N ASN A 282 -11.64 32.23 -25.38
CA ASN A 282 -10.20 31.93 -25.32
C ASN A 282 -9.51 32.42 -24.02
N LEU A 283 -10.28 32.70 -22.97
CA LEU A 283 -9.79 33.12 -21.64
C LEU A 283 -9.12 31.96 -20.87
N MET A 284 -9.31 30.72 -21.36
CA MET A 284 -8.65 29.52 -20.81
C MET A 284 -7.14 29.44 -21.13
N ARG A 285 -6.56 30.43 -21.78
CA ARG A 285 -5.12 30.63 -21.66
C ARG A 285 -4.79 31.12 -20.25
N ARG A 286 -4.81 30.22 -19.32
CA ARG A 286 -3.94 30.29 -18.14
C ARG A 286 -2.50 30.09 -18.60
N SER A 287 -2.11 30.90 -19.55
CA SER A 287 -0.75 30.92 -20.07
C SER A 287 0.01 32.04 -19.38
N GLY A 288 0.27 31.87 -18.11
CA GLY A 288 1.63 32.13 -17.76
C GLY A 288 2.46 31.14 -18.58
N LYS A 289 3.59 31.50 -19.09
CA LYS A 289 4.60 30.55 -19.51
C LYS A 289 4.75 29.56 -18.38
N HIS A 290 4.02 28.43 -18.44
CA HIS A 290 4.21 27.37 -17.48
C HIS A 290 5.59 26.82 -17.81
N PHE A 291 6.57 27.35 -17.12
CA PHE A 291 7.87 26.76 -17.04
C PHE A 291 7.63 25.35 -16.51
N VAL A 292 7.62 24.40 -17.42
CA VAL A 292 7.65 22.99 -17.04
C VAL A 292 8.99 22.84 -16.33
N ARG A 293 8.95 22.83 -15.01
CA ARG A 293 10.14 22.54 -14.21
C ARG A 293 10.66 21.20 -14.68
N THR A 294 11.71 21.23 -15.46
CA THR A 294 12.46 20.03 -15.79
C THR A 294 13.24 19.65 -14.56
N PHE A 295 12.73 18.67 -13.82
CA PHE A 295 13.45 18.12 -12.66
C PHE A 295 14.69 17.29 -13.05
N ARG A 296 15.16 17.41 -14.30
CA ARG A 296 16.27 16.61 -14.80
C ARG A 296 17.56 16.88 -14.00
N ASN A 297 17.85 18.13 -13.74
CA ASN A 297 19.04 18.51 -12.96
C ASN A 297 18.94 18.05 -11.50
N ASP A 298 17.76 18.18 -10.90
CA ASP A 298 17.52 17.72 -9.53
C ASP A 298 17.61 16.18 -9.45
N LEU A 299 17.10 15.49 -10.47
CA LEU A 299 17.18 14.04 -10.59
C LEU A 299 18.63 13.59 -10.72
N SER A 300 19.42 14.22 -11.61
CA SER A 300 20.84 13.93 -11.79
C SER A 300 21.60 14.06 -10.48
N LYS A 301 21.47 15.21 -9.80
CA LYS A 301 22.14 15.43 -8.50
C LYS A 301 21.81 14.37 -7.45
N LEU A 302 20.53 13.94 -7.38
CA LEU A 302 20.10 12.89 -6.45
C LEU A 302 20.67 11.51 -6.85
N VAL A 303 20.78 11.24 -8.14
CA VAL A 303 21.39 9.99 -8.64
C VAL A 303 22.87 9.99 -8.32
N ASP A 304 23.59 11.08 -8.60
CA ASP A 304 25.04 11.22 -8.33
C ASP A 304 25.32 11.01 -6.83
N GLN A 305 24.52 11.61 -5.94
CA GLN A 305 24.66 11.39 -4.49
C GLN A 305 24.44 9.92 -4.09
N LEU A 306 23.44 9.23 -4.68
CA LEU A 306 23.19 7.82 -4.39
C LEU A 306 24.33 6.91 -4.86
N ILE A 307 25.00 7.29 -5.94
CA ILE A 307 26.16 6.57 -6.49
C ILE A 307 27.40 6.83 -5.62
N GLU A 308 27.70 8.09 -5.30
CA GLU A 308 28.83 8.50 -4.46
C GLU A 308 28.78 7.84 -3.07
N GLU A 309 27.60 7.82 -2.44
CA GLU A 309 27.35 7.19 -1.14
C GLU A 309 27.28 5.66 -1.22
N ASN A 310 27.34 5.09 -2.42
CA ASN A 310 27.15 3.67 -2.68
C ASN A 310 25.87 3.10 -2.02
N ALA A 311 24.81 3.92 -2.03
CA ALA A 311 23.60 3.70 -1.26
C ALA A 311 22.80 2.45 -1.67
N LEU A 312 22.95 2.01 -2.94
CA LEU A 312 22.29 0.84 -3.52
C LEU A 312 23.19 -0.41 -3.57
N SER A 313 24.36 -0.38 -2.88
CA SER A 313 25.18 -1.55 -2.65
C SER A 313 25.02 -2.00 -1.21
N GLU A 314 24.74 -3.27 -1.02
CA GLU A 314 24.65 -3.85 0.32
C GLU A 314 26.05 -3.91 0.96
N THR A 315 26.19 -3.30 2.12
CA THR A 315 27.40 -3.27 2.92
C THR A 315 27.05 -3.70 4.34
N GLN A 316 27.49 -4.89 4.73
CA GLN A 316 27.20 -5.45 6.05
C GLN A 316 27.66 -4.53 7.18
N GLY A 317 26.80 -4.33 8.17
CA GLY A 317 27.10 -3.53 9.35
C GLY A 317 27.03 -2.01 9.17
N ARG A 318 26.63 -1.51 8.00
CA ARG A 318 26.45 -0.07 7.78
C ARG A 318 25.21 0.44 8.49
N ARG A 319 25.43 1.14 9.63
CA ARG A 319 24.38 1.67 10.49
C ARG A 319 24.12 3.13 10.24
N TYR A 320 22.85 3.52 10.40
CA TYR A 320 22.45 4.91 10.29
C TYR A 320 21.80 5.41 11.59
N LYS A 321 22.30 6.54 12.12
CA LYS A 321 21.88 7.05 13.45
C LYS A 321 20.38 7.28 13.58
N CYS A 322 19.74 7.76 12.51
CA CYS A 322 18.32 8.15 12.53
C CYS A 322 17.36 6.96 12.43
N PHE A 323 17.80 5.81 11.89
CA PHE A 323 16.95 4.63 11.68
C PHE A 323 17.74 3.32 11.80
N LYS A 324 18.20 3.03 13.03
CA LYS A 324 18.92 1.80 13.33
C LYS A 324 18.04 0.57 13.18
N GLY A 325 18.56 -0.47 12.53
CA GLY A 325 17.84 -1.74 12.36
C GLY A 325 16.69 -1.63 11.36
N PHE A 326 16.79 -0.76 10.36
CA PHE A 326 15.75 -0.57 9.36
C PHE A 326 15.54 -1.85 8.52
N PRO A 327 14.30 -2.38 8.43
CA PRO A 327 14.04 -3.60 7.67
C PRO A 327 14.06 -3.32 6.16
N ARG A 328 14.54 -4.29 5.37
CA ARG A 328 14.55 -4.20 3.91
C ARG A 328 13.15 -4.19 3.33
N SER A 329 12.30 -5.12 3.80
CA SER A 329 10.90 -5.16 3.40
C SER A 329 10.01 -4.49 4.47
N PRO A 330 9.11 -3.58 4.08
CA PRO A 330 8.13 -2.99 5.01
C PRO A 330 7.21 -4.03 5.67
N LEU A 331 7.10 -5.22 5.05
CA LEU A 331 6.25 -6.31 5.51
C LEU A 331 7.00 -7.35 6.35
N SER A 332 8.30 -7.18 6.61
CA SER A 332 9.13 -8.15 7.34
C SER A 332 8.58 -8.53 8.72
N ASN A 333 7.87 -7.60 9.37
CA ASN A 333 7.26 -7.82 10.69
C ASN A 333 5.78 -8.27 10.62
N LEU A 334 5.26 -8.54 9.43
CA LEU A 334 3.87 -8.93 9.23
C LEU A 334 3.64 -10.34 9.75
N ARG A 335 2.79 -10.47 10.79
CA ARG A 335 2.35 -11.74 11.34
C ARG A 335 1.00 -12.12 10.76
N MET A 336 0.97 -13.07 9.84
CA MET A 336 -0.24 -13.46 9.10
C MET A 336 -1.35 -13.96 10.02
N GLY A 337 -1.04 -14.74 11.06
CA GLY A 337 -2.05 -15.21 12.02
C GLY A 337 -2.73 -14.06 12.77
N LYS A 338 -1.97 -13.04 13.20
CA LYS A 338 -2.53 -11.84 13.82
C LYS A 338 -3.36 -11.01 12.83
N LEU A 339 -2.90 -10.89 11.59
CA LEU A 339 -3.66 -10.23 10.52
C LEU A 339 -4.99 -10.95 10.26
N CYS A 340 -4.99 -12.28 10.16
CA CYS A 340 -6.22 -13.05 9.94
C CYS A 340 -7.20 -12.90 11.11
N GLN A 341 -6.73 -12.92 12.35
CA GLN A 341 -7.57 -12.67 13.54
C GLN A 341 -8.15 -11.25 13.52
N TRP A 342 -7.34 -10.27 13.18
CA TRP A 342 -7.75 -8.87 13.04
C TRP A 342 -8.81 -8.70 11.94
N ILE A 343 -8.60 -9.30 10.76
CA ILE A 343 -9.56 -9.29 9.66
C ILE A 343 -10.87 -9.92 10.09
N ASN A 344 -10.86 -11.09 10.73
CA ASN A 344 -12.07 -11.79 11.15
C ASN A 344 -12.85 -10.99 12.20
N LYS A 345 -12.16 -10.35 13.15
CA LYS A 345 -12.79 -9.46 14.13
C LYS A 345 -13.50 -8.30 13.44
N HIS A 346 -12.82 -7.58 12.55
CA HIS A 346 -13.41 -6.44 11.86
C HIS A 346 -14.50 -6.83 10.87
N LYS A 347 -14.39 -7.98 10.21
CA LYS A 347 -15.49 -8.52 9.38
C LYS A 347 -16.75 -8.71 10.20
N TYR A 348 -16.62 -9.31 11.38
CA TYR A 348 -17.75 -9.49 12.28
C TYR A 348 -18.33 -8.15 12.74
N ASP A 349 -17.50 -7.21 13.20
CA ASP A 349 -17.96 -5.88 13.63
C ASP A 349 -18.67 -5.12 12.51
N ILE A 350 -18.18 -5.21 11.29
CA ILE A 350 -18.81 -4.59 10.11
C ILE A 350 -20.17 -5.24 9.82
N GLN A 351 -20.28 -6.57 9.86
CA GLN A 351 -21.52 -7.30 9.59
C GLN A 351 -22.62 -6.96 10.59
N ILE A 352 -22.30 -6.75 11.86
CA ILE A 352 -23.27 -6.40 12.91
C ILE A 352 -23.48 -4.89 13.05
N GLY A 353 -22.90 -4.07 12.16
CA GLY A 353 -23.06 -2.61 12.16
C GLY A 353 -22.36 -1.90 13.32
N ARG A 354 -21.41 -2.55 14.00
CA ARG A 354 -20.54 -1.87 14.98
C ARG A 354 -19.53 -1.00 14.26
N LYS A 355 -19.36 0.24 14.75
CA LYS A 355 -18.29 1.08 14.25
C LYS A 355 -16.95 0.43 14.57
N ALA A 356 -16.12 0.22 13.54
CA ALA A 356 -14.71 -0.12 13.75
C ALA A 356 -14.05 1.02 14.54
N ARG A 357 -13.50 0.69 15.70
CA ARG A 357 -12.75 1.62 16.56
C ARG A 357 -11.26 1.48 16.32
#